data_7be85070845f95ed66f418fe3933b35f
#
_entry.id   7be85070845f95ed66f418fe3933b35f
#
_cell.length_a   1.000
_cell.length_b   1.000
_cell.length_c   1.000
_cell.angle_alpha   90.00
_cell.angle_beta   90.00
_cell.angle_gamma   90.00
#
_symmetry.space_group_name_H-M   'P 1'
#
loop_
_entity.id
_entity.type
_entity.pdbx_description
1 polymer ?
#
loop_
_entity_poly.entity_id
_entity_poly.type
_entity_poly.pdbx_seq_one_letter_code
_entity_poly.pdbx_strand_id
1 'polypeptide(L)'
;MTRTTETPAAATLGFAVDGWPAHRAGQHVDVRLTAEDGYRAHRSYSIASPPAAGRLDLTVARLDDGEVSPYLVDEMRPGDVLEVRGPVGGWFTWDVADGGPLLLVGGGSGVVPLMAMLRHRAARGSDVPARLILSARSAADVLYAEELRALGAGDAGPGVFVTLTRETPPGWDGLVGRVDRTMLERLAWAPHERPAAFVCGPTAFVEAVAGHLEALGHDPGRIRTERFGATGGGDG
;
A
#
# COMPACT_ATOMS: atom_id res chain seq x y z
N MET A 1 -8.32 -15.77 12.91
CA MET A 1 -7.82 -14.40 12.66
C MET A 1 -6.54 -14.19 13.45
N THR A 2 -5.52 -13.57 12.84
CA THR A 2 -4.31 -13.06 13.52
C THR A 2 -4.33 -11.53 13.48
N ARG A 3 -3.64 -10.88 14.42
CA ARG A 3 -3.51 -9.41 14.47
C ARG A 3 -2.07 -9.01 14.78
N THR A 4 -1.56 -8.07 14.01
CA THR A 4 -0.26 -7.43 14.24
C THR A 4 -0.46 -5.92 14.30
N THR A 5 0.00 -5.27 15.37
CA THR A 5 0.00 -3.81 15.46
C THR A 5 1.17 -3.27 14.62
N GLU A 6 0.86 -2.49 13.59
CA GLU A 6 1.86 -1.90 12.69
C GLU A 6 2.33 -0.53 13.20
N THR A 7 1.36 0.28 13.66
CA THR A 7 1.56 1.60 14.25
C THR A 7 0.49 1.82 15.34
N PRO A 8 0.57 2.88 16.16
CA PRO A 8 -0.50 3.19 17.12
C PRO A 8 -1.91 3.34 16.50
N ALA A 9 -1.97 3.67 15.20
CA ALA A 9 -3.22 3.87 14.49
C ALA A 9 -3.46 2.85 13.35
N ALA A 10 -2.71 1.75 13.29
CA ALA A 10 -2.90 0.77 12.22
C ALA A 10 -2.57 -0.66 12.65
N ALA A 11 -3.33 -1.61 12.13
CA ALA A 11 -3.12 -3.03 12.37
C ALA A 11 -3.26 -3.84 11.09
N THR A 12 -2.48 -4.93 10.99
CA THR A 12 -2.65 -5.97 10.00
C THR A 12 -3.49 -7.09 10.59
N LEU A 13 -4.58 -7.42 9.92
CA LEU A 13 -5.52 -8.49 10.27
C LEU A 13 -5.37 -9.62 9.26
N GLY A 14 -4.99 -10.81 9.72
CA GLY A 14 -4.85 -12.00 8.88
C GLY A 14 -6.04 -12.92 9.07
N PHE A 15 -6.68 -13.29 7.97
CA PHE A 15 -7.85 -14.16 7.92
C PHE A 15 -7.51 -15.47 7.21
N ALA A 16 -7.90 -16.58 7.83
CA ALA A 16 -8.03 -17.86 7.12
C ALA A 16 -9.42 -17.86 6.46
N VAL A 17 -9.45 -17.95 5.15
CA VAL A 17 -10.70 -17.95 4.38
C VAL A 17 -10.72 -19.21 3.55
N ASP A 18 -11.67 -20.11 3.86
CA ASP A 18 -11.83 -21.35 3.10
C ASP A 18 -12.21 -21.03 1.64
N GLY A 19 -11.48 -21.65 0.71
CA GLY A 19 -11.72 -21.41 -0.72
C GLY A 19 -11.35 -20.00 -1.18
N TRP A 20 -10.46 -19.28 -0.46
CA TRP A 20 -10.02 -17.97 -0.91
C TRP A 20 -9.52 -18.01 -2.35
N PRO A 21 -10.11 -17.24 -3.27
CA PRO A 21 -9.72 -17.26 -4.67
C PRO A 21 -8.31 -16.68 -4.85
N ALA A 22 -7.61 -17.16 -5.86
CA ALA A 22 -6.33 -16.57 -6.23
C ALA A 22 -6.51 -15.08 -6.55
N HIS A 23 -5.65 -14.24 -5.98
CA HIS A 23 -5.63 -12.80 -6.24
C HIS A 23 -4.31 -12.38 -6.89
N ARG A 24 -4.24 -11.15 -7.39
CA ARG A 24 -3.02 -10.53 -7.91
C ARG A 24 -2.53 -9.48 -6.92
N ALA A 25 -1.21 -9.30 -6.81
CA ALA A 25 -0.63 -8.25 -5.98
C ALA A 25 -1.11 -6.87 -6.46
N GLY A 26 -1.63 -6.06 -5.52
CA GLY A 26 -2.24 -4.76 -5.80
C GLY A 26 -3.77 -4.76 -5.86
N GLN A 27 -4.45 -5.92 -5.81
CA GLN A 27 -5.90 -5.98 -5.68
C GLN A 27 -6.37 -5.63 -4.28
N HIS A 28 -7.66 -5.31 -4.16
CA HIS A 28 -8.34 -4.99 -2.91
C HIS A 28 -9.58 -5.87 -2.68
N VAL A 29 -10.16 -5.75 -1.53
CA VAL A 29 -11.47 -6.30 -1.18
C VAL A 29 -12.37 -5.20 -0.63
N ASP A 30 -13.68 -5.37 -0.81
CA ASP A 30 -14.69 -4.58 -0.12
C ASP A 30 -15.09 -5.32 1.15
N VAL A 31 -14.91 -4.67 2.28
CA VAL A 31 -15.35 -5.15 3.60
C VAL A 31 -16.66 -4.49 3.95
N ARG A 32 -17.65 -5.29 4.37
CA ARG A 32 -18.95 -4.81 4.83
C ARG A 32 -19.17 -5.18 6.30
N LEU A 33 -19.56 -4.21 7.07
CA LEU A 33 -20.10 -4.38 8.43
C LEU A 33 -21.59 -4.15 8.40
N THR A 34 -22.30 -4.94 9.19
CA THR A 34 -23.76 -4.78 9.39
C THR A 34 -24.00 -4.60 10.89
N ALA A 35 -24.56 -3.46 11.28
CA ALA A 35 -24.94 -3.17 12.65
C ALA A 35 -26.22 -3.95 13.05
N GLU A 36 -26.51 -4.03 14.35
CA GLU A 36 -27.67 -4.76 14.87
C GLU A 36 -29.02 -4.22 14.36
N ASP A 37 -29.09 -2.92 14.07
CA ASP A 37 -30.27 -2.25 13.49
C ASP A 37 -30.41 -2.48 11.97
N GLY A 38 -29.46 -3.20 11.35
CA GLY A 38 -29.43 -3.49 9.93
C GLY A 38 -28.72 -2.43 9.08
N TYR A 39 -28.17 -1.36 9.69
CA TYR A 39 -27.33 -0.40 8.98
C TYR A 39 -26.09 -1.09 8.42
N ARG A 40 -25.66 -0.69 7.21
CA ARG A 40 -24.51 -1.29 6.53
C ARG A 40 -23.50 -0.23 6.13
N ALA A 41 -22.27 -0.42 6.57
CA ALA A 41 -21.13 0.34 6.12
C ALA A 41 -20.16 -0.55 5.33
N HIS A 42 -19.59 -0.03 4.25
CA HIS A 42 -18.58 -0.76 3.48
C HIS A 42 -17.39 0.12 3.14
N ARG A 43 -16.21 -0.47 3.10
CA ARG A 43 -14.96 0.20 2.71
C ARG A 43 -14.05 -0.78 1.98
N SER A 44 -13.31 -0.26 1.00
CA SER A 44 -12.32 -1.03 0.26
C SER A 44 -10.98 -1.02 0.98
N TYR A 45 -10.34 -2.18 1.07
CA TYR A 45 -9.01 -2.36 1.66
C TYR A 45 -8.11 -3.15 0.72
N SER A 46 -6.93 -2.62 0.45
CA SER A 46 -5.91 -3.32 -0.34
C SER A 46 -5.48 -4.60 0.36
N ILE A 47 -5.31 -5.67 -0.41
CA ILE A 47 -4.79 -6.94 0.09
C ILE A 47 -3.30 -6.77 0.38
N ALA A 48 -2.91 -7.04 1.62
CA ALA A 48 -1.53 -6.94 2.08
C ALA A 48 -0.71 -8.22 1.84
N SER A 49 -1.38 -9.39 1.85
CA SER A 49 -0.73 -10.69 1.59
C SER A 49 -0.31 -10.84 0.13
N PRO A 50 0.82 -11.54 -0.15
CA PRO A 50 1.14 -11.91 -1.51
C PRO A 50 0.17 -12.98 -2.04
N PRO A 51 -0.04 -13.10 -3.35
CA PRO A 51 -0.96 -14.08 -3.96
C PRO A 51 -0.72 -15.53 -3.52
N ALA A 52 0.54 -15.90 -3.28
CA ALA A 52 0.92 -17.26 -2.87
C ALA A 52 0.65 -17.59 -1.39
N ALA A 53 0.19 -16.63 -0.58
CA ALA A 53 0.03 -16.83 0.87
C ALA A 53 -1.12 -17.77 1.24
N GLY A 54 -2.11 -17.97 0.35
CA GLY A 54 -3.30 -18.80 0.62
C GLY A 54 -4.19 -18.27 1.75
N ARG A 55 -4.01 -16.98 2.12
CA ARG A 55 -4.75 -16.27 3.17
C ARG A 55 -5.00 -14.83 2.75
N LEU A 56 -5.92 -14.20 3.43
CA LEU A 56 -6.23 -12.77 3.25
C LEU A 56 -5.66 -11.97 4.42
N ASP A 57 -4.66 -11.12 4.17
CA ASP A 57 -4.19 -10.13 5.13
C ASP A 57 -4.66 -8.74 4.67
N LEU A 58 -5.26 -7.98 5.60
CA LEU A 58 -5.68 -6.60 5.40
C LEU A 58 -4.96 -5.71 6.41
N THR A 59 -4.26 -4.68 5.92
CA THR A 59 -3.69 -3.66 6.80
C THR A 59 -4.60 -2.45 6.79
N VAL A 60 -5.14 -2.14 7.95
CA VAL A 60 -6.15 -1.11 8.16
C VAL A 60 -5.55 0.02 8.96
N ALA A 61 -5.56 1.23 8.39
CA ALA A 61 -5.31 2.46 9.13
C ALA A 61 -6.63 2.99 9.70
N ARG A 62 -6.64 3.25 11.00
CA ARG A 62 -7.78 3.78 11.73
C ARG A 62 -8.04 5.23 11.32
N LEU A 63 -9.28 5.53 10.98
CA LEU A 63 -9.78 6.88 10.77
C LEU A 63 -10.73 7.20 11.93
N ASP A 64 -10.49 8.29 12.66
CA ASP A 64 -11.23 8.62 13.89
C ASP A 64 -12.73 8.81 13.66
N ASP A 65 -13.10 9.36 12.53
CA ASP A 65 -14.48 9.57 12.07
C ASP A 65 -14.99 8.48 11.11
N GLY A 66 -14.23 7.38 10.97
CA GLY A 66 -14.61 6.26 10.12
C GLY A 66 -15.57 5.29 10.80
N GLU A 67 -16.44 4.65 10.03
CA GLU A 67 -17.42 3.67 10.56
C GLU A 67 -16.87 2.23 10.58
N VAL A 68 -15.94 1.89 9.68
CA VAL A 68 -15.42 0.53 9.48
C VAL A 68 -14.05 0.35 10.11
N SER A 69 -13.13 1.29 9.88
CA SER A 69 -11.74 1.16 10.33
C SER A 69 -11.58 1.15 11.86
N PRO A 70 -12.33 1.93 12.68
CA PRO A 70 -12.25 1.81 14.14
C PRO A 70 -12.67 0.42 14.63
N TYR A 71 -13.77 -0.13 14.12
CA TYR A 71 -14.20 -1.48 14.48
C TYR A 71 -13.11 -2.52 14.17
N LEU A 72 -12.56 -2.50 12.95
CA LEU A 72 -11.53 -3.45 12.54
C LEU A 72 -10.25 -3.33 13.38
N VAL A 73 -9.85 -2.10 13.72
CA VAL A 73 -8.60 -1.86 14.45
C VAL A 73 -8.76 -2.02 15.95
N ASP A 74 -9.87 -1.60 16.55
CA ASP A 74 -10.00 -1.53 18.01
C ASP A 74 -10.85 -2.67 18.59
N GLU A 75 -11.90 -3.10 17.89
CA GLU A 75 -12.95 -3.95 18.46
C GLU A 75 -12.89 -5.39 17.99
N MET A 76 -12.57 -5.64 16.73
CA MET A 76 -12.62 -6.96 16.12
C MET A 76 -11.76 -7.99 16.85
N ARG A 77 -12.32 -9.17 17.13
CA ARG A 77 -11.72 -10.26 17.91
C ARG A 77 -11.69 -11.57 17.12
N PRO A 78 -10.80 -12.51 17.49
CA PRO A 78 -10.86 -13.88 16.97
C PRO A 78 -12.24 -14.51 17.20
N GLY A 79 -12.85 -15.01 16.14
CA GLY A 79 -14.21 -15.57 16.14
C GLY A 79 -15.25 -14.65 15.50
N ASP A 80 -14.98 -13.36 15.37
CA ASP A 80 -15.86 -12.46 14.64
C ASP A 80 -15.89 -12.81 13.15
N VAL A 81 -17.04 -12.59 12.54
CA VAL A 81 -17.28 -12.85 11.12
C VAL A 81 -17.28 -11.53 10.36
N LEU A 82 -16.54 -11.51 9.26
CA LEU A 82 -16.44 -10.38 8.38
C LEU A 82 -17.00 -10.73 7.00
N GLU A 83 -17.82 -9.86 6.46
CA GLU A 83 -18.32 -10.03 5.10
C GLU A 83 -17.35 -9.35 4.12
N VAL A 84 -16.82 -10.13 3.18
CA VAL A 84 -15.80 -9.68 2.23
C VAL A 84 -16.22 -10.01 0.82
N ARG A 85 -16.14 -9.02 -0.07
CA ARG A 85 -16.30 -9.18 -1.50
C ARG A 85 -14.98 -8.95 -2.20
N GLY A 86 -14.54 -9.90 -3.00
CA GLY A 86 -13.30 -9.75 -3.77
C GLY A 86 -12.67 -11.09 -4.15
N PRO A 87 -11.44 -11.08 -4.67
CA PRO A 87 -10.60 -9.90 -4.94
C PRO A 87 -11.14 -9.03 -6.08
N VAL A 88 -10.96 -7.71 -5.97
CA VAL A 88 -11.43 -6.70 -6.92
C VAL A 88 -10.25 -5.89 -7.45
N GLY A 89 -10.39 -5.32 -8.65
CA GLY A 89 -9.37 -4.49 -9.29
C GLY A 89 -8.53 -5.27 -10.30
N GLY A 90 -8.10 -4.59 -11.36
CA GLY A 90 -7.30 -5.18 -12.44
C GLY A 90 -6.26 -4.24 -13.02
N TRP A 91 -6.44 -2.91 -12.85
CA TRP A 91 -5.52 -1.90 -13.36
C TRP A 91 -4.27 -1.75 -12.48
N PHE A 92 -4.47 -1.69 -11.17
CA PHE A 92 -3.39 -1.50 -10.18
C PHE A 92 -2.80 -2.84 -9.72
N THR A 93 -2.43 -3.71 -10.65
CA THR A 93 -1.88 -5.04 -10.36
C THR A 93 -0.55 -5.24 -11.06
N TRP A 94 0.34 -6.00 -10.40
CA TRP A 94 1.62 -6.39 -10.93
C TRP A 94 1.87 -7.89 -10.72
N ASP A 95 2.50 -8.51 -11.69
CA ASP A 95 3.05 -9.86 -11.62
C ASP A 95 4.50 -9.88 -12.08
N VAL A 96 5.28 -10.84 -11.61
CA VAL A 96 6.68 -11.01 -12.00
C VAL A 96 6.83 -11.14 -13.52
N ALA A 97 5.85 -11.74 -14.20
CA ALA A 97 5.82 -11.90 -15.64
C ALA A 97 5.68 -10.55 -16.40
N ASP A 98 5.20 -9.49 -15.73
CA ASP A 98 5.12 -8.14 -16.34
C ASP A 98 6.53 -7.51 -16.50
N GLY A 99 7.55 -8.09 -15.85
CA GLY A 99 8.92 -7.60 -15.86
C GLY A 99 9.09 -6.31 -15.05
N GLY A 100 10.17 -5.59 -15.31
CA GLY A 100 10.54 -4.36 -14.61
C GLY A 100 11.49 -3.49 -15.42
N PRO A 101 12.06 -2.43 -14.81
CA PRO A 101 12.11 -2.13 -13.37
C PRO A 101 10.76 -1.71 -12.77
N LEU A 102 10.62 -1.90 -11.47
CA LEU A 102 9.42 -1.59 -10.71
C LEU A 102 9.63 -0.37 -9.82
N LEU A 103 8.85 0.69 -10.04
CA LEU A 103 8.84 1.89 -9.22
C LEU A 103 7.55 1.95 -8.39
N LEU A 104 7.69 1.94 -7.08
CA LEU A 104 6.59 1.95 -6.13
C LEU A 104 6.65 3.24 -5.31
N VAL A 105 5.59 4.06 -5.33
CA VAL A 105 5.55 5.32 -4.58
C VAL A 105 4.30 5.36 -3.72
N GLY A 106 4.47 5.27 -2.40
CA GLY A 106 3.37 5.16 -1.44
C GLY A 106 3.25 6.36 -0.51
N GLY A 107 2.02 6.79 -0.24
CA GLY A 107 1.70 7.79 0.79
C GLY A 107 0.90 7.16 1.93
N GLY A 108 1.48 7.10 3.15
CA GLY A 108 0.84 6.49 4.32
C GLY A 108 0.41 5.04 4.03
N SER A 109 -0.87 4.72 4.25
CA SER A 109 -1.43 3.39 4.00
C SER A 109 -1.43 2.96 2.53
N GLY A 110 -1.11 3.86 1.59
CA GLY A 110 -0.85 3.50 0.19
C GLY A 110 0.33 2.57 -0.02
N VAL A 111 1.15 2.37 0.98
CA VAL A 111 2.20 1.35 0.95
C VAL A 111 1.64 -0.09 0.92
N VAL A 112 0.42 -0.32 1.38
CA VAL A 112 -0.15 -1.67 1.55
C VAL A 112 -0.16 -2.48 0.25
N PRO A 113 -0.78 -2.02 -0.86
CA PRO A 113 -0.76 -2.76 -2.11
C PRO A 113 0.64 -2.87 -2.71
N LEU A 114 1.52 -1.90 -2.44
CA LEU A 114 2.91 -1.91 -2.91
C LEU A 114 3.75 -2.96 -2.17
N MET A 115 3.49 -3.15 -0.87
CA MET A 115 4.11 -4.24 -0.10
C MET A 115 3.64 -5.61 -0.58
N ALA A 116 2.37 -5.76 -0.98
CA ALA A 116 1.91 -7.00 -1.59
C ALA A 116 2.70 -7.33 -2.88
N MET A 117 3.04 -6.32 -3.69
CA MET A 117 3.90 -6.48 -4.87
C MET A 117 5.33 -6.89 -4.50
N LEU A 118 5.94 -6.25 -3.49
CA LEU A 118 7.30 -6.61 -3.02
C LEU A 118 7.33 -8.01 -2.40
N ARG A 119 6.32 -8.36 -1.60
CA ARG A 119 6.15 -9.70 -1.04
C ARG A 119 5.95 -10.76 -2.13
N HIS A 120 5.18 -10.42 -3.17
CA HIS A 120 5.01 -11.29 -4.34
C HIS A 120 6.34 -11.49 -5.08
N ARG A 121 7.09 -10.40 -5.34
CA ARG A 121 8.43 -10.46 -5.93
C ARG A 121 9.34 -11.42 -5.14
N ALA A 122 9.39 -11.27 -3.81
CA ALA A 122 10.21 -12.11 -2.93
C ALA A 122 9.75 -13.57 -2.93
N ALA A 123 8.44 -13.82 -2.80
CA ALA A 123 7.86 -15.17 -2.81
C ALA A 123 8.13 -15.94 -4.12
N ARG A 124 8.30 -15.21 -5.23
CA ARG A 124 8.64 -15.77 -6.54
C ARG A 124 10.15 -15.91 -6.79
N GLY A 125 10.99 -15.51 -5.81
CA GLY A 125 12.44 -15.49 -5.99
C GLY A 125 12.89 -14.61 -7.17
N SER A 126 12.15 -13.54 -7.45
CA SER A 126 12.37 -12.69 -8.61
C SER A 126 13.49 -11.69 -8.34
N ASP A 127 14.33 -11.46 -9.33
CA ASP A 127 15.41 -10.47 -9.39
C ASP A 127 15.00 -9.16 -10.08
N VAL A 128 13.73 -9.01 -10.47
CA VAL A 128 13.20 -7.76 -11.06
C VAL A 128 13.63 -6.57 -10.21
N PRO A 129 14.39 -5.59 -10.77
CA PRO A 129 14.83 -4.44 -9.99
C PRO A 129 13.62 -3.64 -9.48
N ALA A 130 13.61 -3.31 -8.19
CA ALA A 130 12.51 -2.58 -7.57
C ALA A 130 13.01 -1.44 -6.69
N ARG A 131 12.26 -0.33 -6.66
CA ARG A 131 12.45 0.80 -5.75
C ARG A 131 11.12 1.17 -5.11
N LEU A 132 11.14 1.37 -3.79
CA LEU A 132 10.01 1.87 -3.02
C LEU A 132 10.36 3.22 -2.43
N ILE A 133 9.55 4.22 -2.70
CA ILE A 133 9.59 5.54 -2.06
C ILE A 133 8.33 5.66 -1.20
N LEU A 134 8.48 5.70 0.12
CA LEU A 134 7.39 5.81 1.08
C LEU A 134 7.39 7.18 1.75
N SER A 135 6.28 7.89 1.68
CA SER A 135 6.04 9.13 2.41
C SER A 135 5.16 8.86 3.63
N ALA A 136 5.67 9.18 4.83
CA ALA A 136 4.95 9.14 6.09
C ALA A 136 4.96 10.51 6.78
N ARG A 137 4.09 10.71 7.77
CA ARG A 137 4.06 11.96 8.55
C ARG A 137 5.21 12.02 9.54
N SER A 138 5.40 10.93 10.27
CA SER A 138 6.46 10.73 11.27
C SER A 138 7.01 9.31 11.18
N ALA A 139 8.08 9.02 11.89
CA ALA A 139 8.64 7.66 11.98
C ALA A 139 7.65 6.67 12.61
N ALA A 140 6.81 7.13 13.54
CA ALA A 140 5.77 6.31 14.19
C ALA A 140 4.62 5.93 13.25
N ASP A 141 4.46 6.66 12.13
CA ASP A 141 3.44 6.39 11.11
C ASP A 141 3.92 5.46 9.98
N VAL A 142 5.16 5.01 10.04
CA VAL A 142 5.72 4.12 9.00
C VAL A 142 5.18 2.71 9.19
N LEU A 143 4.25 2.31 8.33
CA LEU A 143 3.77 0.93 8.26
C LEU A 143 4.89 -0.02 7.84
N TYR A 144 4.93 -1.23 8.42
CA TYR A 144 5.91 -2.27 8.10
C TYR A 144 7.38 -1.85 8.33
N ALA A 145 7.65 -0.97 9.29
CA ALA A 145 8.96 -0.36 9.47
C ALA A 145 10.11 -1.38 9.57
N GLU A 146 9.92 -2.49 10.28
CA GLU A 146 10.93 -3.56 10.42
C GLU A 146 11.11 -4.34 9.11
N GLU A 147 10.02 -4.69 8.43
CA GLU A 147 10.07 -5.39 7.15
C GLU A 147 10.74 -4.53 6.07
N LEU A 148 10.40 -3.23 6.01
CA LEU A 148 11.02 -2.27 5.08
C LEU A 148 12.52 -2.15 5.33
N ARG A 149 12.94 -2.10 6.59
CA ARG A 149 14.37 -2.07 6.95
C ARG A 149 15.09 -3.35 6.51
N ALA A 150 14.47 -4.50 6.76
CA ALA A 150 15.02 -5.79 6.35
C ALA A 150 15.12 -5.93 4.82
N LEU A 151 14.11 -5.46 4.08
CA LEU A 151 14.11 -5.45 2.61
C LEU A 151 15.22 -4.57 2.05
N GLY A 152 15.46 -3.39 2.64
CA GLY A 152 16.49 -2.44 2.20
C GLY A 152 17.92 -2.82 2.58
N ALA A 153 18.11 -3.76 3.52
CA ALA A 153 19.43 -4.17 3.99
C ALA A 153 20.12 -5.23 3.10
N GLY A 154 19.39 -5.86 2.17
CA GLY A 154 19.93 -6.92 1.31
C GLY A 154 20.49 -6.37 -0.01
N ASP A 155 21.68 -6.83 -0.44
CA ASP A 155 22.33 -6.40 -1.69
C ASP A 155 21.45 -6.64 -2.94
N ALA A 156 20.64 -7.68 -2.94
CA ALA A 156 19.68 -8.01 -4.01
C ALA A 156 18.24 -7.54 -3.69
N GLY A 157 18.05 -6.85 -2.58
CA GLY A 157 16.76 -6.31 -2.15
C GLY A 157 16.29 -5.12 -3.00
N PRO A 158 15.03 -4.69 -2.82
CA PRO A 158 14.56 -3.44 -3.40
C PRO A 158 15.27 -2.25 -2.75
N GLY A 159 15.50 -1.17 -3.52
CA GLY A 159 15.88 0.11 -2.91
C GLY A 159 14.69 0.68 -2.12
N VAL A 160 14.84 0.86 -0.82
CA VAL A 160 13.78 1.39 0.05
C VAL A 160 14.17 2.78 0.54
N PHE A 161 13.32 3.77 0.26
CA PHE A 161 13.51 5.17 0.63
C PHE A 161 12.29 5.68 1.41
N VAL A 162 12.49 6.12 2.64
CA VAL A 162 11.42 6.68 3.47
C VAL A 162 11.64 8.17 3.66
N THR A 163 10.60 8.97 3.43
CA THR A 163 10.60 10.42 3.67
C THR A 163 9.57 10.78 4.73
N LEU A 164 9.97 11.63 5.70
CA LEU A 164 9.10 12.13 6.76
C LEU A 164 8.69 13.58 6.47
N THR A 165 7.37 13.87 6.60
CA THR A 165 6.80 15.14 6.13
C THR A 165 6.43 16.12 7.24
N ARG A 166 6.35 15.68 8.50
CA ARG A 166 5.94 16.53 9.63
C ARG A 166 6.92 16.49 10.79
N GLU A 167 7.26 15.30 11.25
CA GLU A 167 8.09 15.11 12.42
C GLU A 167 9.26 14.21 12.08
N THR A 168 10.48 14.70 12.36
CA THR A 168 11.72 14.00 12.10
C THR A 168 12.43 13.77 13.44
N PRO A 169 12.56 12.52 13.89
CA PRO A 169 13.23 12.25 15.16
C PRO A 169 14.74 12.51 15.06
N PRO A 170 15.42 12.80 16.21
CA PRO A 170 16.85 12.88 16.24
C PRO A 170 17.51 11.59 15.70
N GLY A 171 18.54 11.74 14.88
CA GLY A 171 19.26 10.61 14.29
C GLY A 171 18.56 9.97 13.07
N TRP A 172 17.51 10.57 12.55
CA TRP A 172 16.90 10.14 11.30
C TRP A 172 17.88 10.29 10.13
N ASP A 173 18.18 9.19 9.46
CA ASP A 173 19.09 9.10 8.32
C ASP A 173 18.37 9.01 6.95
N GLY A 174 17.03 8.91 6.97
CA GLY A 174 16.19 8.90 5.79
C GLY A 174 15.92 10.31 5.22
N LEU A 175 15.00 10.37 4.29
CA LEU A 175 14.64 11.61 3.61
C LEU A 175 13.68 12.45 4.45
N VAL A 176 13.64 13.77 4.16
CA VAL A 176 12.75 14.72 4.80
C VAL A 176 12.02 15.55 3.74
N GLY A 177 10.75 15.81 3.99
CA GLY A 177 9.89 16.60 3.11
C GLY A 177 8.93 15.75 2.28
N ARG A 178 8.11 16.44 1.51
CA ARG A 178 7.16 15.78 0.59
C ARG A 178 7.91 15.20 -0.61
N VAL A 179 7.38 14.13 -1.17
CA VAL A 179 7.87 13.61 -2.45
C VAL A 179 7.65 14.69 -3.51
N ASP A 180 8.73 15.21 -4.03
CA ASP A 180 8.76 16.25 -5.05
C ASP A 180 9.53 15.77 -6.30
N ARG A 181 9.56 16.63 -7.32
CA ARG A 181 10.25 16.34 -8.58
C ARG A 181 11.74 16.03 -8.36
N THR A 182 12.43 16.78 -7.51
CA THR A 182 13.87 16.60 -7.24
C THR A 182 14.14 15.26 -6.56
N MET A 183 13.29 14.87 -5.62
CA MET A 183 13.39 13.56 -4.96
C MET A 183 13.17 12.42 -5.95
N LEU A 184 12.16 12.52 -6.82
CA LEU A 184 11.89 11.53 -7.85
C LEU A 184 13.01 11.44 -8.89
N GLU A 185 13.56 12.57 -9.32
CA GLU A 185 14.70 12.60 -10.27
C GLU A 185 15.93 11.85 -9.74
N ARG A 186 16.17 11.93 -8.42
CA ARG A 186 17.26 11.22 -7.76
C ARG A 186 17.00 9.74 -7.53
N LEU A 187 15.78 9.37 -7.21
CA LEU A 187 15.44 8.06 -6.66
C LEU A 187 14.69 7.16 -7.63
N ALA A 188 13.92 7.71 -8.56
CA ALA A 188 13.22 6.91 -9.55
C ALA A 188 14.20 6.36 -10.61
N TRP A 189 13.74 5.38 -11.35
CA TRP A 189 14.42 4.92 -12.55
C TRP A 189 14.39 6.01 -13.62
N ALA A 190 15.39 6.09 -14.46
CA ALA A 190 15.34 7.03 -15.57
C ALA A 190 14.20 6.64 -16.55
N PRO A 191 13.52 7.61 -17.20
CA PRO A 191 12.38 7.32 -18.09
C PRO A 191 12.73 6.33 -19.24
N HIS A 192 13.96 6.36 -19.73
CA HIS A 192 14.40 5.45 -20.80
C HIS A 192 14.51 3.98 -20.34
N GLU A 193 14.59 3.73 -19.03
CA GLU A 193 14.56 2.38 -18.45
C GLU A 193 13.14 1.80 -18.42
N ARG A 194 12.13 2.64 -18.75
CA ARG A 194 10.70 2.26 -18.88
C ARG A 194 10.13 1.54 -17.66
N PRO A 195 10.29 2.07 -16.43
CA PRO A 195 9.74 1.40 -15.25
C PRO A 195 8.23 1.27 -15.33
N ALA A 196 7.70 0.20 -14.72
CA ALA A 196 6.30 0.13 -14.33
C ALA A 196 6.16 0.89 -13.01
N ALA A 197 5.46 2.03 -13.03
CA ALA A 197 5.28 2.88 -11.87
C ALA A 197 3.90 2.67 -11.24
N PHE A 198 3.87 2.45 -9.91
CA PHE A 198 2.65 2.31 -9.12
C PHE A 198 2.63 3.37 -8.02
N VAL A 199 1.66 4.24 -8.06
CA VAL A 199 1.51 5.35 -7.11
C VAL A 199 0.21 5.17 -6.34
N CYS A 200 0.29 5.01 -5.00
CA CYS A 200 -0.87 4.81 -4.15
C CYS A 200 -0.84 5.72 -2.91
N GLY A 201 -1.97 6.32 -2.57
CA GLY A 201 -2.07 7.20 -1.42
C GLY A 201 -3.27 8.15 -1.47
N PRO A 202 -3.27 9.20 -0.62
CA PRO A 202 -4.27 10.25 -0.67
C PRO A 202 -4.30 10.94 -2.03
N THR A 203 -5.49 11.36 -2.49
CA THR A 203 -5.68 11.95 -3.83
C THR A 203 -4.65 13.02 -4.18
N ALA A 204 -4.44 14.01 -3.31
CA ALA A 204 -3.48 15.09 -3.57
C ALA A 204 -2.01 14.59 -3.68
N PHE A 205 -1.66 13.54 -2.94
CA PHE A 205 -0.34 12.91 -3.05
C PHE A 205 -0.18 12.22 -4.40
N VAL A 206 -1.15 11.42 -4.79
CA VAL A 206 -1.11 10.67 -6.06
C VAL A 206 -1.03 11.60 -7.26
N GLU A 207 -1.86 12.66 -7.29
CA GLU A 207 -1.84 13.65 -8.36
C GLU A 207 -0.48 14.36 -8.47
N ALA A 208 0.10 14.78 -7.34
CA ALA A 208 1.40 15.44 -7.32
C ALA A 208 2.51 14.51 -7.84
N VAL A 209 2.57 13.27 -7.33
CA VAL A 209 3.60 12.31 -7.73
C VAL A 209 3.47 11.91 -9.20
N ALA A 210 2.26 11.60 -9.66
CA ALA A 210 2.02 11.25 -11.06
C ALA A 210 2.41 12.41 -11.99
N GLY A 211 1.99 13.65 -11.68
CA GLY A 211 2.37 14.83 -12.45
C GLY A 211 3.87 15.10 -12.46
N HIS A 212 4.58 14.83 -11.36
CA HIS A 212 6.05 14.94 -11.34
C HIS A 212 6.73 13.87 -12.20
N LEU A 213 6.25 12.61 -12.17
CA LEU A 213 6.77 11.55 -13.01
C LEU A 213 6.58 11.86 -14.50
N GLU A 214 5.40 12.34 -14.89
CA GLU A 214 5.11 12.78 -16.27
C GLU A 214 6.01 13.94 -16.67
N ALA A 215 6.19 14.94 -15.80
CA ALA A 215 7.08 16.08 -16.05
C ALA A 215 8.58 15.70 -16.15
N LEU A 216 8.96 14.55 -15.58
CA LEU A 216 10.29 13.96 -15.74
C LEU A 216 10.42 13.12 -17.02
N GLY A 217 9.33 12.92 -17.77
CA GLY A 217 9.31 12.20 -19.04
C GLY A 217 8.98 10.71 -18.93
N HIS A 218 8.44 10.26 -17.81
CA HIS A 218 7.90 8.90 -17.71
C HIS A 218 6.66 8.75 -18.58
N ASP A 219 6.51 7.58 -19.20
CA ASP A 219 5.35 7.23 -20.02
C ASP A 219 4.07 7.16 -19.16
N PRO A 220 3.05 8.03 -19.38
CA PRO A 220 1.80 8.01 -18.60
C PRO A 220 1.08 6.65 -18.67
N GLY A 221 1.19 5.91 -19.77
CA GLY A 221 0.62 4.57 -19.93
C GLY A 221 1.26 3.51 -19.02
N ARG A 222 2.39 3.83 -18.39
CA ARG A 222 3.11 2.98 -17.44
C ARG A 222 3.00 3.47 -16.00
N ILE A 223 2.31 4.59 -15.75
CA ILE A 223 2.02 5.12 -14.42
C ILE A 223 0.62 4.66 -14.02
N ARG A 224 0.54 3.72 -13.09
CA ARG A 224 -0.72 3.22 -12.54
C ARG A 224 -0.94 3.85 -11.17
N THR A 225 -2.15 4.38 -10.98
CA THR A 225 -2.49 5.13 -9.77
C THR A 225 -3.69 4.52 -9.06
N GLU A 226 -3.65 4.51 -7.72
CA GLU A 226 -4.77 4.17 -6.86
C GLU A 226 -4.90 5.23 -5.75
N ARG A 227 -6.12 5.72 -5.53
CA ARG A 227 -6.40 6.81 -4.62
C ARG A 227 -7.30 6.33 -3.50
N PHE A 228 -7.04 6.79 -2.29
CA PHE A 228 -7.94 6.63 -1.15
C PHE A 228 -8.07 7.97 -0.39
N GLY A 229 -9.09 8.08 0.43
CA GLY A 229 -9.48 9.28 1.13
C GLY A 229 -10.95 9.58 0.89
N ALA A 230 -11.50 10.60 1.52
CA ALA A 230 -12.88 10.99 1.33
C ALA A 230 -13.15 11.18 -0.18
N THR A 231 -13.81 10.21 -0.78
CA THR A 231 -14.51 10.45 -2.04
C THR A 231 -15.58 11.45 -1.68
N GLY A 232 -15.42 12.69 -2.17
CA GLY A 232 -16.47 13.69 -2.09
C GLY A 232 -17.76 13.03 -2.53
N GLY A 233 -18.81 13.11 -1.70
CA GLY A 233 -20.09 12.50 -1.92
C GLY A 233 -20.56 12.76 -3.35
N GLY A 234 -20.77 11.68 -4.07
CA GLY A 234 -21.52 11.63 -5.29
C GLY A 234 -22.79 10.89 -4.95
N ASP A 235 -23.84 11.66 -4.63
CA ASP A 235 -25.21 11.18 -4.67
C ASP A 235 -25.51 10.62 -6.06
N GLY A 236 -26.12 9.45 -6.09
CA GLY A 236 -26.66 8.83 -7.28
C GLY A 236 -27.30 7.50 -6.93
#